data_6b58ebbb751be180169b45f68b5abd2b
#
_entry.id   6b58ebbb751be180169b45f68b5abd2b
#
_cell.length_a   1.000
_cell.length_b   1.000
_cell.length_c   1.000
_cell.angle_alpha   90.00
_cell.angle_beta   90.00
_cell.angle_gamma   90.00
#
_symmetry.space_group_name_H-M   'P 1'
#
loop_
_entity.id
_entity.type
_entity.pdbx_description
1 polymer ?
#
loop_
_entity_poly.entity_id
_entity_poly.type
_entity_poly.pdbx_seq_one_letter_code
_entity_poly.pdbx_strand_id
1 'polypeptide(L)'
;MIPAALALALAAAPVTSFAKTKAVEATGVADENGFVSQPGNEYDDATMKKLADNVLEYDEIGKLVEVYSPTFKTLKETYSDKKDASKDVAKLKSQLSDKSASILDAADQMNGMTDQMKDLIGMLPTAPTTYAQLVYNSELLDYQAEQVLLMGDSLTQISPEQMHIKVIDANRAALEAGAQSAMIGYKQLLLNEESLESGLTLLNAVYQSTQNQAANGLATQSQVLSARQQLESTQATKLTLTANEQKLRQTLCTMLGWKYDAVPEIRDVPAADLARIDGMNPEKDKQAAQDNNFTIRYNVLDLDNKDAGSVEYQNLQRTIKQEKEEVSSSLVNLYNDVLQKRNEIQTAKAAYELEKTKMETAERKWQLGTIGRLEYMQQQNSLKTKEIAVKTGDLALFQAMETYDWAVKGNLKLSQ
;
A
#
# COMPACT_ATOMS: atom_id res chain seq x y z
N MET A 1 8.93 35.15 -16.97
CA MET A 1 10.10 34.25 -16.91
C MET A 1 9.62 32.92 -16.36
N ILE A 2 9.47 31.92 -17.21
CA ILE A 2 9.16 30.55 -16.86
C ILE A 2 10.53 29.90 -16.58
N PRO A 3 10.77 29.28 -15.43
CA PRO A 3 12.01 28.57 -15.22
C PRO A 3 12.10 27.40 -16.21
N ALA A 4 13.20 27.36 -16.91
CA ALA A 4 13.53 26.36 -17.91
C ALA A 4 13.97 25.05 -17.24
N ALA A 5 13.70 23.98 -17.96
CA ALA A 5 14.39 22.72 -17.97
C ALA A 5 14.14 21.75 -16.80
N LEU A 6 13.27 20.77 -17.06
CA LEU A 6 13.53 19.41 -16.62
C LEU A 6 13.52 18.52 -17.87
N ALA A 7 14.72 18.29 -18.41
CA ALA A 7 14.93 17.22 -19.37
C ALA A 7 15.00 15.90 -18.60
N LEU A 8 13.93 15.11 -18.65
CA LEU A 8 13.96 13.72 -18.18
C LEU A 8 14.32 12.82 -19.35
N ALA A 9 15.55 12.29 -19.33
CA ALA A 9 15.88 11.12 -20.13
C ALA A 9 15.27 9.89 -19.46
N LEU A 10 14.12 9.42 -19.97
CA LEU A 10 13.62 8.09 -19.66
C LEU A 10 14.52 7.09 -20.40
N ALA A 11 15.51 6.52 -19.70
CA ALA A 11 16.13 5.29 -20.13
C ALA A 11 15.08 4.18 -19.97
N ALA A 12 14.55 3.71 -21.10
CA ALA A 12 13.77 2.49 -21.15
C ALA A 12 14.68 1.34 -20.69
N ALA A 13 14.58 0.96 -19.42
CA ALA A 13 15.15 -0.29 -18.97
C ALA A 13 14.41 -1.42 -19.71
N PRO A 14 15.13 -2.37 -20.34
CA PRO A 14 14.48 -3.49 -20.99
C PRO A 14 13.73 -4.28 -19.90
N VAL A 15 12.47 -4.55 -20.18
CA VAL A 15 11.67 -5.52 -19.43
C VAL A 15 12.37 -6.87 -19.58
N THR A 16 13.29 -7.16 -18.68
CA THR A 16 13.91 -8.48 -18.61
C THR A 16 12.83 -9.48 -18.23
N SER A 17 12.70 -10.44 -19.08
CA SER A 17 11.87 -11.63 -19.01
C SER A 17 11.40 -11.97 -17.59
N PHE A 18 10.09 -11.99 -17.41
CA PHE A 18 9.47 -12.72 -16.32
C PHE A 18 10.06 -14.13 -16.30
N ALA A 19 10.93 -14.40 -15.32
CA ALA A 19 11.22 -15.76 -14.97
C ALA A 19 9.84 -16.42 -14.75
N LYS A 20 9.58 -17.51 -15.45
CA LYS A 20 8.42 -18.35 -15.23
C LYS A 20 8.51 -18.86 -13.80
N THR A 21 8.05 -18.06 -12.84
CA THR A 21 7.56 -18.62 -11.59
C THR A 21 6.51 -19.61 -12.05
N LYS A 22 6.69 -20.89 -11.73
CA LYS A 22 5.61 -21.84 -11.76
C LYS A 22 4.53 -21.17 -10.92
N ALA A 23 3.59 -20.48 -11.60
CA ALA A 23 2.32 -20.19 -10.99
C ALA A 23 1.90 -21.54 -10.41
N VAL A 24 1.65 -21.59 -9.12
CA VAL A 24 0.86 -22.66 -8.56
C VAL A 24 -0.39 -22.55 -9.41
N GLU A 25 -0.54 -23.43 -10.37
CA GLU A 25 -1.76 -23.58 -11.12
C GLU A 25 -2.82 -23.81 -10.03
N ALA A 26 -3.51 -22.73 -9.69
CA ALA A 26 -4.80 -22.88 -9.05
C ALA A 26 -5.65 -23.61 -10.10
N THR A 27 -5.63 -24.92 -10.03
CA THR A 27 -6.36 -25.84 -10.94
C THR A 27 -7.86 -25.77 -10.68
N GLY A 28 -8.33 -24.71 -10.00
CA GLY A 28 -9.73 -24.38 -9.81
C GLY A 28 -10.22 -23.48 -10.93
N VAL A 29 -11.28 -23.90 -11.61
CA VAL A 29 -12.10 -22.98 -12.40
C VAL A 29 -12.61 -21.90 -11.43
N ALA A 30 -12.37 -20.61 -11.75
CA ALA A 30 -12.91 -19.52 -10.95
C ALA A 30 -14.45 -19.68 -10.89
N ASP A 31 -15.03 -19.36 -9.73
CA ASP A 31 -16.49 -19.29 -9.61
C ASP A 31 -17.06 -18.13 -10.43
N GLU A 32 -18.39 -17.97 -10.45
CA GLU A 32 -19.08 -16.91 -11.19
C GLU A 32 -18.67 -15.50 -10.76
N ASN A 33 -18.10 -15.33 -9.56
CA ASN A 33 -17.61 -14.07 -9.01
C ASN A 33 -16.09 -13.89 -9.16
N GLY A 34 -15.39 -14.85 -9.78
CA GLY A 34 -13.97 -14.77 -10.12
C GLY A 34 -13.01 -15.26 -9.03
N PHE A 35 -13.50 -15.88 -7.93
CA PHE A 35 -12.65 -16.49 -6.92
C PHE A 35 -12.11 -17.85 -7.39
N VAL A 36 -10.82 -18.08 -7.18
CA VAL A 36 -10.13 -19.34 -7.56
C VAL A 36 -10.01 -20.32 -6.39
N SER A 37 -10.32 -19.90 -5.16
CA SER A 37 -10.33 -20.77 -3.99
C SER A 37 -11.74 -20.93 -3.46
N GLN A 38 -12.09 -22.18 -3.09
CA GLN A 38 -13.40 -22.43 -2.49
C GLN A 38 -13.44 -21.93 -1.04
N PRO A 39 -14.52 -21.25 -0.61
CA PRO A 39 -14.65 -20.73 0.74
C PRO A 39 -14.75 -21.85 1.78
N GLY A 40 -14.21 -21.59 2.98
CA GLY A 40 -14.57 -22.34 4.18
C GLY A 40 -15.88 -21.81 4.76
N ASN A 41 -16.61 -22.63 5.50
CA ASN A 41 -17.83 -22.20 6.23
C ASN A 41 -17.46 -21.55 7.58
N GLU A 42 -16.76 -20.43 7.54
CA GLU A 42 -16.24 -19.76 8.76
C GLU A 42 -17.19 -18.68 9.28
N TYR A 43 -18.09 -18.19 8.44
CA TYR A 43 -19.03 -17.11 8.75
C TYR A 43 -20.47 -17.53 8.41
N ASP A 44 -21.44 -16.76 8.88
CA ASP A 44 -22.86 -16.96 8.54
C ASP A 44 -23.13 -16.73 7.05
N ASP A 45 -24.23 -17.30 6.55
CA ASP A 45 -24.58 -17.27 5.12
C ASP A 45 -24.70 -15.86 4.57
N ALA A 46 -25.17 -14.89 5.37
CA ALA A 46 -25.31 -13.51 4.95
C ALA A 46 -23.94 -12.84 4.72
N THR A 47 -23.00 -13.07 5.65
CA THR A 47 -21.61 -12.61 5.53
C THR A 47 -20.92 -13.28 4.35
N MET A 48 -21.07 -14.61 4.21
CA MET A 48 -20.47 -15.34 3.10
C MET A 48 -20.97 -14.86 1.74
N LYS A 49 -22.26 -14.56 1.62
CA LYS A 49 -22.84 -13.99 0.40
C LYS A 49 -22.29 -12.61 0.08
N LYS A 50 -22.03 -11.78 1.11
CA LYS A 50 -21.43 -10.46 0.94
C LYS A 50 -19.97 -10.56 0.51
N LEU A 51 -19.20 -11.48 1.11
CA LEU A 51 -17.80 -11.71 0.73
C LEU A 51 -17.64 -12.35 -0.65
N ALA A 52 -18.67 -12.99 -1.18
CA ALA A 52 -18.66 -13.64 -2.49
C ALA A 52 -19.10 -12.73 -3.63
N ASP A 53 -19.47 -11.49 -3.36
CA ASP A 53 -19.81 -10.53 -4.41
C ASP A 53 -18.54 -10.01 -5.12
N ASN A 54 -18.73 -9.30 -6.23
CA ASN A 54 -17.61 -8.74 -7.01
C ASN A 54 -17.28 -7.30 -6.55
N VAL A 55 -17.37 -7.02 -5.24
CA VAL A 55 -17.08 -5.74 -4.62
C VAL A 55 -16.01 -5.91 -3.56
N LEU A 56 -15.05 -5.00 -3.51
CA LEU A 56 -14.03 -4.95 -2.46
C LEU A 56 -14.29 -3.73 -1.56
N GLU A 57 -14.69 -4.00 -0.34
CA GLU A 57 -14.80 -3.00 0.73
C GLU A 57 -13.63 -3.12 1.72
N TYR A 58 -13.18 -1.99 2.26
CA TYR A 58 -12.02 -1.96 3.16
C TYR A 58 -12.20 -2.85 4.40
N ASP A 59 -13.38 -2.78 5.01
CA ASP A 59 -13.68 -3.49 6.25
C ASP A 59 -13.86 -5.02 6.08
N GLU A 60 -13.95 -5.49 4.84
CA GLU A 60 -14.10 -6.91 4.50
C GLU A 60 -12.77 -7.60 4.27
N ILE A 61 -11.69 -6.84 4.08
CA ILE A 61 -10.36 -7.37 3.71
C ILE A 61 -9.89 -8.47 4.66
N GLY A 62 -10.03 -8.26 5.97
CA GLY A 62 -9.64 -9.27 6.95
C GLY A 62 -10.40 -10.59 6.79
N LYS A 63 -11.70 -10.52 6.52
CA LYS A 63 -12.54 -11.71 6.28
C LYS A 63 -12.23 -12.37 4.93
N LEU A 64 -12.00 -11.57 3.89
CA LEU A 64 -11.58 -12.07 2.57
C LEU A 64 -10.24 -12.81 2.66
N VAL A 65 -9.29 -12.30 3.43
CA VAL A 65 -8.01 -12.99 3.69
C VAL A 65 -8.27 -14.34 4.35
N GLU A 66 -9.12 -14.42 5.36
CA GLU A 66 -9.41 -15.66 6.07
C GLU A 66 -10.10 -16.72 5.20
N VAL A 67 -11.02 -16.28 4.35
CA VAL A 67 -11.89 -17.18 3.58
C VAL A 67 -11.29 -17.55 2.22
N TYR A 68 -10.75 -16.55 1.51
CA TYR A 68 -10.39 -16.73 0.10
C TYR A 68 -8.90 -16.63 -0.20
N SER A 69 -8.06 -16.05 0.70
CA SER A 69 -6.63 -15.90 0.40
C SER A 69 -5.95 -17.25 0.18
N PRO A 70 -5.37 -17.50 -1.01
CA PRO A 70 -4.68 -18.76 -1.29
C PRO A 70 -3.47 -18.94 -0.37
N THR A 71 -2.79 -17.85 -0.04
CA THR A 71 -1.63 -17.84 0.87
C THR A 71 -2.06 -18.27 2.26
N PHE A 72 -3.12 -17.67 2.81
CA PHE A 72 -3.59 -18.01 4.15
C PHE A 72 -4.15 -19.42 4.22
N LYS A 73 -4.84 -19.88 3.18
CA LYS A 73 -5.32 -21.28 3.08
C LYS A 73 -4.17 -22.28 3.13
N THR A 74 -3.11 -22.04 2.35
CA THR A 74 -1.90 -22.89 2.39
C THR A 74 -1.27 -22.92 3.79
N LEU A 75 -1.26 -21.78 4.51
CA LEU A 75 -0.75 -21.70 5.88
C LEU A 75 -1.61 -22.51 6.85
N LYS A 76 -2.94 -22.46 6.74
CA LYS A 76 -3.87 -23.28 7.53
C LYS A 76 -3.66 -24.78 7.28
N GLU A 77 -3.57 -25.19 6.02
CA GLU A 77 -3.30 -26.58 5.63
C GLU A 77 -1.95 -27.03 6.21
N THR A 78 -0.92 -26.22 6.05
CA THR A 78 0.42 -26.45 6.60
C THR A 78 0.40 -26.60 8.13
N TYR A 79 -0.35 -25.78 8.83
CA TYR A 79 -0.50 -25.87 10.29
C TYR A 79 -1.26 -27.14 10.69
N SER A 80 -2.34 -27.48 9.98
CA SER A 80 -3.14 -28.67 10.23
C SER A 80 -2.33 -29.95 10.07
N ASP A 81 -1.61 -30.09 8.95
CA ASP A 81 -0.77 -31.27 8.68
C ASP A 81 0.31 -31.48 9.74
N LYS A 82 0.78 -30.41 10.34
CA LYS A 82 1.80 -30.49 11.39
C LYS A 82 1.29 -30.82 12.77
N LYS A 83 0.09 -30.39 13.09
CA LYS A 83 -0.57 -30.78 14.34
C LYS A 83 -0.70 -32.32 14.44
N ASP A 84 -0.79 -32.98 13.30
CA ASP A 84 -1.01 -34.44 13.20
C ASP A 84 0.22 -35.27 12.83
N ALA A 85 1.34 -34.67 12.37
CA ALA A 85 2.44 -35.49 11.83
C ALA A 85 3.85 -34.95 12.06
N SER A 86 4.64 -35.75 12.74
CA SER A 86 6.11 -35.67 12.81
C SER A 86 6.82 -36.08 11.50
N LYS A 87 6.13 -36.18 10.36
CA LYS A 87 6.62 -36.98 9.24
C LYS A 87 7.22 -36.25 8.02
N ASP A 88 7.11 -34.96 7.86
CA ASP A 88 7.61 -34.37 6.61
C ASP A 88 8.16 -32.92 6.75
N VAL A 89 9.03 -32.73 7.71
CA VAL A 89 9.71 -31.44 7.97
C VAL A 89 10.47 -30.93 6.72
N ALA A 90 11.08 -31.83 5.95
CA ALA A 90 11.87 -31.46 4.77
C ALA A 90 11.00 -30.90 3.63
N LYS A 91 9.86 -31.58 3.35
CA LYS A 91 8.92 -31.15 2.31
C LYS A 91 8.28 -29.81 2.67
N LEU A 92 8.01 -29.63 3.94
CA LEU A 92 7.41 -28.42 4.47
C LEU A 92 8.39 -27.24 4.43
N LYS A 93 9.67 -27.47 4.75
CA LYS A 93 10.73 -26.47 4.57
C LYS A 93 10.83 -26.01 3.11
N SER A 94 10.76 -26.93 2.15
CA SER A 94 10.74 -26.61 0.73
C SER A 94 9.51 -25.77 0.36
N GLN A 95 8.30 -26.14 0.79
CA GLN A 95 7.08 -25.41 0.49
C GLN A 95 7.07 -23.99 1.08
N LEU A 96 7.63 -23.82 2.29
CA LEU A 96 7.77 -22.51 2.92
C LEU A 96 8.82 -21.64 2.22
N SER A 97 9.92 -22.27 1.78
CA SER A 97 10.93 -21.58 0.97
C SER A 97 10.36 -21.07 -0.36
N ASP A 98 9.60 -21.92 -1.08
CA ASP A 98 8.95 -21.54 -2.33
C ASP A 98 7.94 -20.41 -2.13
N LYS A 99 7.24 -20.44 -0.99
CA LYS A 99 6.26 -19.41 -0.64
C LYS A 99 6.93 -18.07 -0.28
N SER A 100 8.02 -18.13 0.51
CA SER A 100 8.84 -16.96 0.79
C SER A 100 9.37 -16.32 -0.50
N ALA A 101 9.90 -17.13 -1.43
CA ALA A 101 10.36 -16.64 -2.72
C ALA A 101 9.24 -15.95 -3.52
N SER A 102 8.02 -16.49 -3.48
CA SER A 102 6.86 -15.87 -4.15
C SER A 102 6.47 -14.51 -3.55
N ILE A 103 6.61 -14.34 -2.24
CA ILE A 103 6.34 -13.07 -1.54
C ILE A 103 7.47 -12.07 -1.84
N LEU A 104 8.73 -12.52 -1.86
CA LEU A 104 9.87 -11.68 -2.25
C LEU A 104 9.76 -11.19 -3.69
N ASP A 105 9.30 -12.01 -4.63
CA ASP A 105 9.03 -11.57 -6.00
C ASP A 105 7.98 -10.45 -6.04
N ALA A 106 6.97 -10.50 -5.17
CA ALA A 106 5.98 -9.44 -5.06
C ALA A 106 6.56 -8.16 -4.42
N ALA A 107 7.44 -8.30 -3.43
CA ALA A 107 8.18 -7.19 -2.84
C ALA A 107 9.11 -6.52 -3.86
N ASP A 108 9.84 -7.29 -4.66
CA ASP A 108 10.72 -6.80 -5.71
C ASP A 108 9.94 -6.03 -6.81
N GLN A 109 8.73 -6.51 -7.16
CA GLN A 109 7.84 -5.78 -8.06
C GLN A 109 7.38 -4.45 -7.46
N MET A 110 7.07 -4.42 -6.17
CA MET A 110 6.70 -3.22 -5.43
C MET A 110 7.89 -2.24 -5.34
N ASN A 111 9.10 -2.75 -5.09
CA ASN A 111 10.33 -1.96 -5.11
C ASN A 111 10.59 -1.35 -6.49
N GLY A 112 10.37 -2.10 -7.56
CA GLY A 112 10.45 -1.57 -8.92
C GLY A 112 9.45 -0.43 -9.19
N MET A 113 8.24 -0.49 -8.64
CA MET A 113 7.27 0.62 -8.70
C MET A 113 7.71 1.79 -7.83
N THR A 114 8.33 1.52 -6.70
CA THR A 114 8.87 2.55 -5.80
C THR A 114 9.98 3.36 -6.47
N ASP A 115 10.90 2.70 -7.16
CA ASP A 115 11.96 3.37 -7.92
C ASP A 115 11.40 4.25 -9.04
N GLN A 116 10.41 3.76 -9.79
CA GLN A 116 9.73 4.56 -10.81
C GLN A 116 9.00 5.77 -10.20
N MET A 117 8.39 5.63 -9.02
CA MET A 117 7.71 6.73 -8.34
C MET A 117 8.70 7.77 -7.80
N LYS A 118 9.91 7.34 -7.39
CA LYS A 118 10.98 8.23 -6.96
C LYS A 118 11.36 9.24 -8.04
N ASP A 119 11.37 8.82 -9.29
CA ASP A 119 11.65 9.70 -10.43
C ASP A 119 10.54 10.74 -10.67
N LEU A 120 9.34 10.51 -10.15
CA LEU A 120 8.18 11.39 -10.27
C LEU A 120 8.01 12.37 -9.10
N ILE A 121 8.81 12.27 -8.02
CA ILE A 121 8.65 13.08 -6.80
C ILE A 121 8.70 14.59 -7.08
N GLY A 122 9.49 15.03 -8.07
CA GLY A 122 9.57 16.44 -8.47
C GLY A 122 8.46 16.91 -9.40
N MET A 123 7.68 16.00 -9.97
CA MET A 123 6.69 16.29 -11.03
C MET A 123 5.25 16.31 -10.53
N LEU A 124 4.94 15.50 -9.50
CA LEU A 124 3.58 15.33 -8.98
C LEU A 124 3.52 15.71 -7.51
N PRO A 125 2.53 16.52 -7.10
CA PRO A 125 2.37 16.93 -5.69
C PRO A 125 2.15 15.76 -4.73
N THR A 126 1.58 14.66 -5.23
CA THR A 126 1.23 13.46 -4.47
C THR A 126 2.30 12.37 -4.51
N ALA A 127 3.30 12.50 -5.39
CA ALA A 127 4.34 11.48 -5.57
C ALA A 127 5.10 11.12 -4.28
N PRO A 128 5.47 12.08 -3.38
CA PRO A 128 6.13 11.74 -2.13
C PRO A 128 5.32 10.82 -1.23
N THR A 129 4.00 11.04 -1.16
CA THR A 129 3.10 10.21 -0.33
C THR A 129 2.91 8.82 -0.92
N THR A 130 2.74 8.73 -2.24
CA THR A 130 2.63 7.44 -2.94
C THR A 130 3.94 6.66 -2.86
N TYR A 131 5.08 7.35 -2.98
CA TYR A 131 6.40 6.75 -2.78
C TYR A 131 6.53 6.12 -1.39
N ALA A 132 6.20 6.87 -0.34
CA ALA A 132 6.27 6.38 1.04
C ALA A 132 5.37 5.17 1.28
N GLN A 133 4.20 5.12 0.65
CA GLN A 133 3.31 3.96 0.75
C GLN A 133 3.82 2.74 -0.01
N LEU A 134 4.40 2.92 -1.19
CA LEU A 134 5.01 1.81 -1.93
C LEU A 134 6.20 1.25 -1.16
N VAL A 135 7.03 2.09 -0.55
CA VAL A 135 8.11 1.67 0.36
C VAL A 135 7.54 0.85 1.51
N TYR A 136 6.55 1.37 2.21
CA TYR A 136 5.93 0.65 3.33
C TYR A 136 5.36 -0.72 2.92
N ASN A 137 4.68 -0.77 1.78
CA ASN A 137 4.10 -2.00 1.27
C ASN A 137 5.17 -3.03 0.86
N SER A 138 6.29 -2.59 0.26
CA SER A 138 7.41 -3.48 -0.07
C SER A 138 8.08 -4.03 1.19
N GLU A 139 8.34 -3.18 2.18
CA GLU A 139 8.90 -3.60 3.47
C GLU A 139 7.99 -4.59 4.20
N LEU A 140 6.66 -4.40 4.10
CA LEU A 140 5.69 -5.33 4.67
C LEU A 140 5.73 -6.70 3.98
N LEU A 141 5.87 -6.74 2.65
CA LEU A 141 6.02 -7.99 1.91
C LEU A 141 7.35 -8.67 2.23
N ASP A 142 8.45 -7.94 2.32
CA ASP A 142 9.75 -8.45 2.75
C ASP A 142 9.66 -9.10 4.14
N TYR A 143 8.99 -8.42 5.08
CA TYR A 143 8.72 -8.97 6.40
C TYR A 143 7.90 -10.26 6.35
N GLN A 144 6.86 -10.32 5.54
CA GLN A 144 6.06 -11.53 5.35
C GLN A 144 6.91 -12.69 4.81
N ALA A 145 7.75 -12.41 3.82
CA ALA A 145 8.65 -13.41 3.25
C ALA A 145 9.63 -13.97 4.29
N GLU A 146 10.22 -13.08 5.10
CA GLU A 146 11.13 -13.45 6.18
C GLU A 146 10.42 -14.29 7.25
N GLN A 147 9.20 -13.92 7.67
CA GLN A 147 8.42 -14.71 8.61
C GLN A 147 8.13 -16.13 8.09
N VAL A 148 7.80 -16.25 6.81
CA VAL A 148 7.59 -17.57 6.17
C VAL A 148 8.87 -18.40 6.15
N LEU A 149 10.03 -17.78 5.92
CA LEU A 149 11.34 -18.44 5.94
C LEU A 149 11.74 -18.92 7.34
N LEU A 150 11.63 -18.04 8.34
CA LEU A 150 11.90 -18.35 9.74
C LEU A 150 11.02 -19.50 10.27
N MET A 151 9.79 -19.62 9.74
CA MET A 151 8.94 -20.77 9.97
C MET A 151 9.59 -22.08 9.53
N GLY A 152 10.23 -22.10 8.36
CA GLY A 152 10.93 -23.28 7.85
C GLY A 152 12.04 -23.76 8.77
N ASP A 153 12.78 -22.83 9.37
CA ASP A 153 13.96 -23.15 10.18
C ASP A 153 13.64 -23.56 11.62
N SER A 154 12.55 -23.03 12.20
CA SER A 154 12.15 -23.28 13.57
C SER A 154 11.30 -24.56 13.80
N LEU A 155 11.07 -25.35 12.78
CA LEU A 155 10.09 -26.45 12.78
C LEU A 155 10.40 -27.64 13.70
N THR A 156 11.58 -27.72 14.27
CA THR A 156 12.04 -28.92 14.98
C THR A 156 11.81 -28.88 16.50
N GLN A 157 11.45 -27.76 17.09
CA GLN A 157 11.36 -27.64 18.56
C GLN A 157 10.29 -26.66 19.10
N ILE A 158 9.33 -26.20 18.30
CA ILE A 158 8.31 -25.25 18.78
C ILE A 158 7.03 -25.96 19.22
N SER A 159 6.39 -25.42 20.26
CA SER A 159 5.09 -25.92 20.74
C SER A 159 3.99 -25.66 19.68
N PRO A 160 2.87 -26.44 19.68
CA PRO A 160 1.74 -26.17 18.80
C PRO A 160 1.19 -24.75 18.94
N GLU A 161 1.24 -24.19 20.11
CA GLU A 161 0.76 -22.84 20.42
C GLU A 161 1.68 -21.75 19.86
N GLN A 162 2.99 -21.90 20.03
CA GLN A 162 3.98 -21.03 19.38
C GLN A 162 3.86 -21.09 17.87
N MET A 163 3.64 -22.29 17.34
CA MET A 163 3.43 -22.49 15.91
C MET A 163 2.15 -21.76 15.44
N HIS A 164 1.05 -21.84 16.20
CA HIS A 164 -0.18 -21.13 15.87
C HIS A 164 0.04 -19.62 15.78
N ILE A 165 0.68 -19.03 16.80
CA ILE A 165 0.98 -17.59 16.79
C ILE A 165 1.78 -17.19 15.55
N LYS A 166 2.84 -17.93 15.25
CA LYS A 166 3.78 -17.59 14.18
C LYS A 166 3.22 -17.88 12.78
N VAL A 167 2.50 -19.00 12.61
CA VAL A 167 2.00 -19.45 11.29
C VAL A 167 0.63 -18.85 10.96
N ILE A 168 -0.26 -18.76 11.94
CA ILE A 168 -1.64 -18.32 11.70
C ILE A 168 -1.83 -16.86 12.08
N ASP A 169 -1.66 -16.51 13.36
CA ASP A 169 -2.00 -15.17 13.86
C ASP A 169 -1.20 -14.07 13.17
N ALA A 170 0.15 -14.20 13.18
CA ALA A 170 1.03 -13.18 12.61
C ALA A 170 0.86 -13.04 11.10
N ASN A 171 0.76 -14.16 10.38
CA ASN A 171 0.59 -14.10 8.91
C ASN A 171 -0.79 -13.60 8.50
N ARG A 172 -1.86 -13.96 9.24
CA ARG A 172 -3.18 -13.39 9.00
C ARG A 172 -3.16 -11.87 9.12
N ALA A 173 -2.63 -11.37 10.24
CA ALA A 173 -2.53 -9.94 10.50
C ALA A 173 -1.66 -9.22 9.46
N ALA A 174 -0.56 -9.83 9.04
CA ALA A 174 0.31 -9.27 8.02
C ALA A 174 -0.36 -9.25 6.63
N LEU A 175 -1.07 -10.31 6.23
CA LEU A 175 -1.82 -10.36 4.97
C LEU A 175 -2.96 -9.34 4.95
N GLU A 176 -3.70 -9.22 6.06
CA GLU A 176 -4.77 -8.23 6.20
C GLU A 176 -4.23 -6.81 6.05
N ALA A 177 -3.22 -6.43 6.86
CA ALA A 177 -2.60 -5.13 6.81
C ALA A 177 -1.97 -4.82 5.44
N GLY A 178 -1.35 -5.83 4.80
CA GLY A 178 -0.80 -5.72 3.45
C GLY A 178 -1.85 -5.44 2.40
N ALA A 179 -2.97 -6.16 2.42
CA ALA A 179 -4.06 -5.94 1.48
C ALA A 179 -4.76 -4.59 1.72
N GLN A 180 -4.95 -4.19 2.99
CA GLN A 180 -5.46 -2.87 3.36
C GLN A 180 -4.56 -1.74 2.85
N SER A 181 -3.25 -1.84 3.06
CA SER A 181 -2.28 -0.89 2.54
C SER A 181 -2.27 -0.85 1.01
N ALA A 182 -2.35 -2.01 0.36
CA ALA A 182 -2.41 -2.09 -1.10
C ALA A 182 -3.68 -1.42 -1.66
N MET A 183 -4.84 -1.56 -0.99
CA MET A 183 -6.06 -0.87 -1.38
C MET A 183 -5.93 0.66 -1.23
N ILE A 184 -5.32 1.14 -0.15
CA ILE A 184 -5.02 2.57 0.03
C ILE A 184 -4.08 3.07 -1.07
N GLY A 185 -2.99 2.32 -1.35
CA GLY A 185 -2.05 2.63 -2.43
C GLY A 185 -2.72 2.68 -3.81
N TYR A 186 -3.62 1.75 -4.10
CA TYR A 186 -4.43 1.75 -5.32
C TYR A 186 -5.25 3.04 -5.47
N LYS A 187 -5.93 3.48 -4.41
CA LYS A 187 -6.70 4.74 -4.43
C LYS A 187 -5.81 5.97 -4.62
N GLN A 188 -4.60 5.96 -4.06
CA GLN A 188 -3.65 7.04 -4.32
C GLN A 188 -3.16 7.08 -5.77
N LEU A 189 -2.91 5.92 -6.40
CA LEU A 189 -2.56 5.88 -7.82
C LEU A 189 -3.67 6.48 -8.69
N LEU A 190 -4.94 6.20 -8.39
CA LEU A 190 -6.07 6.80 -9.09
C LEU A 190 -6.11 8.34 -8.92
N LEU A 191 -5.82 8.87 -7.73
CA LEU A 191 -5.73 10.31 -7.50
C LEU A 191 -4.56 10.94 -8.27
N ASN A 192 -3.44 10.24 -8.39
CA ASN A 192 -2.32 10.67 -9.23
C ASN A 192 -2.69 10.69 -10.72
N GLU A 193 -3.42 9.68 -11.20
CA GLU A 193 -3.95 9.67 -12.58
C GLU A 193 -4.86 10.87 -12.83
N GLU A 194 -5.78 11.16 -11.91
CA GLU A 194 -6.68 12.31 -12.00
C GLU A 194 -5.89 13.63 -12.07
N SER A 195 -4.81 13.76 -11.28
CA SER A 195 -3.91 14.91 -11.32
C SER A 195 -3.20 15.05 -12.67
N LEU A 196 -2.67 13.95 -13.20
CA LEU A 196 -2.02 13.94 -14.52
C LEU A 196 -2.97 14.28 -15.64
N GLU A 197 -4.21 13.80 -15.62
CA GLU A 197 -5.23 14.13 -16.63
C GLU A 197 -5.54 15.64 -16.66
N SER A 198 -5.68 16.24 -15.48
CA SER A 198 -5.84 17.68 -15.36
C SER A 198 -4.64 18.43 -15.94
N GLY A 199 -3.42 18.00 -15.60
CA GLY A 199 -2.17 18.55 -16.14
C GLY A 199 -2.05 18.36 -17.66
N LEU A 200 -2.38 17.20 -18.20
CA LEU A 200 -2.37 16.92 -19.64
C LEU A 200 -3.35 17.81 -20.41
N THR A 201 -4.52 18.07 -19.84
CA THR A 201 -5.50 18.99 -20.44
C THR A 201 -4.91 20.40 -20.57
N LEU A 202 -4.25 20.88 -19.54
CA LEU A 202 -3.55 22.18 -19.56
C LEU A 202 -2.39 22.17 -20.56
N LEU A 203 -1.52 21.15 -20.53
CA LEU A 203 -0.35 21.05 -21.41
C LEU A 203 -0.75 20.99 -22.88
N ASN A 204 -1.85 20.29 -23.22
CA ASN A 204 -2.38 20.27 -24.58
C ASN A 204 -2.85 21.67 -25.02
N ALA A 205 -3.53 22.42 -24.14
CA ALA A 205 -3.92 23.79 -24.42
C ALA A 205 -2.71 24.72 -24.60
N VAL A 206 -1.66 24.55 -23.79
CA VAL A 206 -0.38 25.27 -23.92
C VAL A 206 0.27 24.98 -25.27
N TYR A 207 0.36 23.70 -25.66
CA TYR A 207 0.94 23.28 -26.93
C TYR A 207 0.18 23.88 -28.12
N GLN A 208 -1.15 23.78 -28.14
CA GLN A 208 -1.98 24.37 -29.17
C GLN A 208 -1.84 25.90 -29.25
N SER A 209 -1.81 26.58 -28.09
CA SER A 209 -1.58 28.02 -28.01
C SER A 209 -0.23 28.41 -28.59
N THR A 210 0.83 27.67 -28.25
CA THR A 210 2.20 27.93 -28.74
C THR A 210 2.30 27.67 -30.25
N GLN A 211 1.62 26.66 -30.80
CA GLN A 211 1.54 26.42 -32.22
C GLN A 211 0.88 27.59 -32.94
N ASN A 212 -0.24 28.10 -32.45
CA ASN A 212 -0.96 29.22 -33.03
C ASN A 212 -0.09 30.52 -32.96
N GLN A 213 0.63 30.72 -31.86
CA GLN A 213 1.56 31.84 -31.73
C GLN A 213 2.71 31.71 -32.75
N ALA A 214 3.25 30.52 -32.95
CA ALA A 214 4.32 30.30 -33.94
C ALA A 214 3.83 30.53 -35.38
N ALA A 215 2.62 30.10 -35.71
CA ALA A 215 2.01 30.36 -37.01
C ALA A 215 1.84 31.86 -37.29
N ASN A 216 1.67 32.68 -36.27
CA ASN A 216 1.57 34.12 -36.34
C ASN A 216 2.91 34.85 -36.13
N GLY A 217 4.04 34.12 -36.07
CA GLY A 217 5.38 34.70 -35.83
C GLY A 217 5.65 35.19 -34.41
N LEU A 218 4.79 34.87 -33.44
CA LEU A 218 4.86 35.31 -32.07
C LEU A 218 5.57 34.30 -31.13
N ALA A 219 5.88 33.11 -31.62
CA ALA A 219 6.65 32.11 -30.93
C ALA A 219 7.65 31.45 -31.87
N THR A 220 8.73 30.89 -31.30
CA THR A 220 9.76 30.19 -32.07
C THR A 220 9.40 28.71 -32.24
N GLN A 221 9.95 28.05 -33.26
CA GLN A 221 9.81 26.62 -33.48
C GLN A 221 10.37 25.81 -32.26
N SER A 222 11.42 26.32 -31.62
CA SER A 222 11.99 25.69 -30.39
C SER A 222 10.96 25.68 -29.25
N GLN A 223 10.17 26.75 -29.08
CA GLN A 223 9.11 26.77 -28.06
C GLN A 223 8.00 25.77 -28.36
N VAL A 224 7.62 25.59 -29.61
CA VAL A 224 6.64 24.57 -30.03
C VAL A 224 7.16 23.16 -29.73
N LEU A 225 8.42 22.88 -30.08
CA LEU A 225 9.04 21.59 -29.78
C LEU A 225 9.14 21.32 -28.29
N SER A 226 9.49 22.32 -27.48
CA SER A 226 9.54 22.19 -26.02
C SER A 226 8.16 21.90 -25.42
N ALA A 227 7.11 22.60 -25.84
CA ALA A 227 5.75 22.36 -25.39
C ALA A 227 5.26 20.95 -25.78
N ARG A 228 5.61 20.51 -27.00
CA ARG A 228 5.30 19.14 -27.46
C ARG A 228 6.02 18.09 -26.64
N GLN A 229 7.32 18.26 -26.38
CA GLN A 229 8.13 17.33 -25.59
C GLN A 229 7.55 17.18 -24.17
N GLN A 230 7.12 18.28 -23.56
CA GLN A 230 6.52 18.23 -22.24
C GLN A 230 5.18 17.47 -22.23
N LEU A 231 4.33 17.69 -23.25
CA LEU A 231 3.08 16.96 -23.43
C LEU A 231 3.32 15.46 -23.60
N GLU A 232 4.23 15.08 -24.53
CA GLU A 232 4.56 13.66 -24.81
C GLU A 232 5.19 12.97 -23.59
N SER A 233 6.08 13.64 -22.85
CA SER A 233 6.69 13.12 -21.62
C SER A 233 5.62 12.86 -20.56
N THR A 234 4.68 13.77 -20.38
CA THR A 234 3.60 13.60 -19.40
C THR A 234 2.61 12.50 -19.82
N GLN A 235 2.37 12.33 -21.11
CA GLN A 235 1.59 11.19 -21.63
C GLN A 235 2.28 9.84 -21.35
N ALA A 236 3.59 9.75 -21.53
CA ALA A 236 4.36 8.56 -21.21
C ALA A 236 4.30 8.24 -19.71
N THR A 237 4.37 9.28 -18.85
CA THR A 237 4.18 9.13 -17.40
C THR A 237 2.80 8.57 -17.05
N LYS A 238 1.74 9.05 -17.71
CA LYS A 238 0.39 8.51 -17.50
C LYS A 238 0.31 7.02 -17.84
N LEU A 239 0.89 6.60 -18.97
CA LEU A 239 0.92 5.17 -19.35
C LEU A 239 1.62 4.30 -18.29
N THR A 240 2.73 4.78 -17.74
CA THR A 240 3.44 4.08 -16.65
C THR A 240 2.57 3.98 -15.40
N LEU A 241 1.88 5.05 -15.04
CA LEU A 241 1.01 5.09 -13.87
C LEU A 241 -0.18 4.13 -14.02
N THR A 242 -0.84 4.12 -15.18
CA THR A 242 -1.92 3.17 -15.49
C THR A 242 -1.44 1.71 -15.45
N ALA A 243 -0.22 1.43 -15.91
CA ALA A 243 0.36 0.09 -15.80
C ALA A 243 0.61 -0.32 -14.34
N ASN A 244 1.06 0.62 -13.50
CA ASN A 244 1.26 0.39 -12.07
C ASN A 244 -0.07 0.19 -11.33
N GLU A 245 -1.11 0.97 -11.68
CA GLU A 245 -2.47 0.77 -11.18
C GLU A 245 -2.96 -0.64 -11.46
N GLN A 246 -2.83 -1.10 -12.70
CA GLN A 246 -3.23 -2.46 -13.09
C GLN A 246 -2.46 -3.54 -12.33
N LYS A 247 -1.14 -3.40 -12.15
CA LYS A 247 -0.34 -4.34 -11.37
C LYS A 247 -0.81 -4.39 -9.91
N LEU A 248 -1.03 -3.25 -9.28
CA LEU A 248 -1.46 -3.20 -7.89
C LEU A 248 -2.86 -3.81 -7.71
N ARG A 249 -3.78 -3.56 -8.66
CA ARG A 249 -5.08 -4.22 -8.70
C ARG A 249 -4.96 -5.74 -8.83
N GLN A 250 -4.10 -6.23 -9.73
CA GLN A 250 -3.83 -7.66 -9.90
C GLN A 250 -3.24 -8.28 -8.62
N THR A 251 -2.35 -7.56 -7.94
CA THR A 251 -1.78 -7.98 -6.65
C THR A 251 -2.88 -8.10 -5.60
N LEU A 252 -3.74 -7.10 -5.47
CA LEU A 252 -4.90 -7.14 -4.57
C LEU A 252 -5.80 -8.33 -4.88
N CYS A 253 -6.16 -8.52 -6.15
CA CYS A 253 -6.99 -9.67 -6.55
C CYS A 253 -6.38 -11.00 -6.11
N THR A 254 -5.09 -11.21 -6.40
CA THR A 254 -4.40 -12.45 -6.02
C THR A 254 -4.25 -12.64 -4.51
N MET A 255 -3.99 -11.58 -3.76
CA MET A 255 -3.90 -11.64 -2.29
C MET A 255 -5.23 -12.05 -1.66
N LEU A 256 -6.34 -11.59 -2.21
CA LEU A 256 -7.69 -11.80 -1.70
C LEU A 256 -8.41 -13.00 -2.34
N GLY A 257 -7.73 -13.74 -3.21
CA GLY A 257 -8.25 -14.99 -3.79
C GLY A 257 -9.03 -14.84 -5.09
N TRP A 258 -9.15 -13.64 -5.63
CA TRP A 258 -9.67 -13.47 -6.99
C TRP A 258 -8.65 -13.90 -8.03
N LYS A 259 -9.15 -14.20 -9.23
CA LYS A 259 -8.30 -14.41 -10.40
C LYS A 259 -7.50 -13.12 -10.70
N TYR A 260 -6.24 -13.24 -11.17
CA TYR A 260 -5.36 -12.10 -11.41
C TYR A 260 -5.93 -11.07 -12.40
N ASP A 261 -6.78 -11.51 -13.32
CA ASP A 261 -7.43 -10.66 -14.34
C ASP A 261 -8.87 -10.26 -13.95
N ALA A 262 -9.31 -10.56 -12.72
CA ALA A 262 -10.59 -10.11 -12.21
C ALA A 262 -10.64 -8.58 -12.11
N VAL A 263 -11.83 -8.03 -12.26
CA VAL A 263 -12.11 -6.60 -12.19
C VAL A 263 -13.21 -6.35 -11.15
N PRO A 264 -12.92 -6.59 -9.85
CA PRO A 264 -13.89 -6.24 -8.81
C PRO A 264 -14.06 -4.72 -8.73
N GLU A 265 -15.24 -4.29 -8.29
CA GLU A 265 -15.48 -2.90 -7.90
C GLU A 265 -14.72 -2.61 -6.60
N ILE A 266 -13.60 -1.89 -6.69
CA ILE A 266 -12.84 -1.47 -5.50
C ILE A 266 -13.44 -0.17 -4.97
N ARG A 267 -14.19 -0.25 -3.86
CA ARG A 267 -14.82 0.91 -3.22
C ARG A 267 -13.82 1.84 -2.58
N ASP A 268 -14.29 3.03 -2.21
CA ASP A 268 -13.43 3.99 -1.55
C ASP A 268 -13.06 3.54 -0.14
N VAL A 269 -11.85 3.90 0.26
CA VAL A 269 -11.37 3.72 1.63
C VAL A 269 -12.16 4.68 2.54
N PRO A 270 -12.51 4.27 3.76
CA PRO A 270 -13.16 5.17 4.71
C PRO A 270 -12.38 6.47 4.91
N ALA A 271 -13.07 7.58 5.04
CA ALA A 271 -12.44 8.86 5.39
C ALA A 271 -11.81 8.79 6.79
N ALA A 272 -10.72 9.52 6.99
CA ALA A 272 -10.06 9.58 8.28
C ALA A 272 -10.98 10.21 9.35
N ASP A 273 -11.36 9.42 10.35
CA ASP A 273 -12.17 9.89 11.48
C ASP A 273 -11.29 10.60 12.50
N LEU A 274 -11.38 11.91 12.56
CA LEU A 274 -10.58 12.72 13.49
C LEU A 274 -10.90 12.42 14.95
N ALA A 275 -12.13 11.94 15.28
CA ALA A 275 -12.49 11.58 16.64
C ALA A 275 -11.72 10.34 17.13
N ARG A 276 -11.32 9.42 16.25
CA ARG A 276 -10.43 8.28 16.60
C ARG A 276 -9.09 8.77 17.15
N ILE A 277 -8.53 9.86 16.60
CA ILE A 277 -7.22 10.38 17.04
C ILE A 277 -7.25 10.82 18.50
N ASP A 278 -8.37 11.39 18.96
CA ASP A 278 -8.53 11.83 20.34
C ASP A 278 -8.60 10.62 21.32
N GLY A 279 -8.97 9.45 20.80
CA GLY A 279 -8.96 8.18 21.55
C GLY A 279 -7.59 7.50 21.59
N MET A 280 -6.67 7.81 20.67
CA MET A 280 -5.33 7.21 20.61
C MET A 280 -4.45 7.75 21.74
N ASN A 281 -3.85 6.86 22.52
CA ASN A 281 -2.98 7.25 23.61
C ASN A 281 -1.86 6.22 23.81
N PRO A 282 -0.63 6.49 23.32
CA PRO A 282 0.49 5.55 23.41
C PRO A 282 0.76 5.01 24.81
N GLU A 283 0.58 5.83 25.85
CA GLU A 283 0.82 5.39 27.23
C GLU A 283 -0.24 4.41 27.75
N LYS A 284 -1.48 4.55 27.29
CA LYS A 284 -2.57 3.61 27.63
C LYS A 284 -2.53 2.35 26.78
N ASP A 285 -2.18 2.52 25.50
CA ASP A 285 -2.23 1.45 24.51
C ASP A 285 -0.96 0.57 24.54
N LYS A 286 0.10 1.08 25.14
CA LYS A 286 1.41 0.42 25.26
C LYS A 286 1.33 -1.01 25.79
N GLN A 287 0.59 -1.23 26.87
CA GLN A 287 0.47 -2.57 27.45
C GLN A 287 -0.24 -3.52 26.49
N ALA A 288 -1.31 -3.08 25.86
CA ALA A 288 -2.04 -3.88 24.86
C ALA A 288 -1.15 -4.19 23.65
N ALA A 289 -0.38 -3.21 23.16
CA ALA A 289 0.54 -3.41 22.04
C ALA A 289 1.64 -4.43 22.36
N GLN A 290 2.20 -4.38 23.59
CA GLN A 290 3.20 -5.34 24.05
C GLN A 290 2.62 -6.76 24.21
N ASP A 291 1.43 -6.87 24.80
CA ASP A 291 0.79 -8.17 25.09
C ASP A 291 0.25 -8.83 23.81
N ASN A 292 -0.14 -8.05 22.81
CA ASN A 292 -0.62 -8.54 21.53
C ASN A 292 0.51 -8.84 20.55
N ASN A 293 1.72 -8.27 20.71
CA ASN A 293 2.81 -8.42 19.76
C ASN A 293 3.18 -9.89 19.55
N PHE A 294 3.11 -10.34 18.30
CA PHE A 294 3.29 -11.75 17.97
C PHE A 294 4.68 -12.27 18.33
N THR A 295 5.73 -11.47 18.16
CA THR A 295 7.10 -11.83 18.51
C THR A 295 7.26 -11.97 20.01
N ILE A 296 6.74 -11.01 20.77
CA ILE A 296 6.79 -11.06 22.24
C ILE A 296 6.00 -12.26 22.78
N ARG A 297 4.78 -12.49 22.26
CA ARG A 297 3.96 -13.66 22.64
C ARG A 297 4.69 -14.96 22.37
N TYR A 298 5.32 -15.08 21.20
CA TYR A 298 6.12 -16.26 20.86
C TYR A 298 7.28 -16.44 21.82
N ASN A 299 8.05 -15.38 22.10
CA ASN A 299 9.22 -15.42 22.97
C ASN A 299 8.85 -15.69 24.44
N VAL A 300 7.69 -15.22 24.90
CA VAL A 300 7.18 -15.55 26.26
C VAL A 300 6.90 -17.04 26.40
N LEU A 301 6.23 -17.66 25.40
CA LEU A 301 6.01 -19.10 25.39
C LEU A 301 7.32 -19.89 25.28
N ASP A 302 8.30 -19.38 24.55
CA ASP A 302 9.64 -20.01 24.49
C ASP A 302 10.37 -19.90 25.83
N LEU A 303 10.22 -18.79 26.55
CA LEU A 303 10.79 -18.59 27.87
C LEU A 303 10.25 -19.59 28.87
N ASP A 304 8.95 -19.88 28.84
CA ASP A 304 8.31 -20.86 29.74
C ASP A 304 8.82 -22.30 29.51
N ASN A 305 9.36 -22.57 28.33
CA ASN A 305 9.93 -23.87 27.98
C ASN A 305 11.43 -24.00 28.31
N LYS A 306 12.08 -22.95 28.88
CA LYS A 306 13.50 -22.93 29.17
C LYS A 306 13.75 -23.08 30.70
N ASP A 307 14.88 -23.68 31.04
CA ASP A 307 15.32 -23.77 32.43
C ASP A 307 15.65 -22.36 32.98
N ALA A 308 14.94 -21.95 34.03
CA ALA A 308 15.05 -20.61 34.64
C ALA A 308 16.47 -20.27 35.13
N GLY A 309 17.32 -21.29 35.38
CA GLY A 309 18.74 -21.11 35.76
C GLY A 309 19.69 -20.94 34.58
N SER A 310 19.22 -21.18 33.34
CA SER A 310 20.08 -21.21 32.18
C SER A 310 20.45 -19.80 31.68
N VAL A 311 21.60 -19.71 30.99
CA VAL A 311 22.01 -18.48 30.28
C VAL A 311 21.02 -18.13 29.17
N GLU A 312 20.45 -19.13 28.52
CA GLU A 312 19.45 -18.97 27.45
C GLU A 312 18.19 -18.32 27.98
N TYR A 313 17.68 -18.75 29.16
CA TYR A 313 16.54 -18.12 29.80
C TYR A 313 16.81 -16.63 30.09
N GLN A 314 17.98 -16.33 30.69
CA GLN A 314 18.34 -14.95 31.01
C GLN A 314 18.49 -14.07 29.79
N ASN A 315 19.06 -14.61 28.70
CA ASN A 315 19.19 -13.88 27.43
C ASN A 315 17.82 -13.59 26.83
N LEU A 316 16.96 -14.60 26.73
CA LEU A 316 15.60 -14.45 26.19
C LEU A 316 14.76 -13.46 27.02
N GLN A 317 14.91 -13.49 28.35
CA GLN A 317 14.26 -12.51 29.22
C GLN A 317 14.73 -11.06 28.93
N ARG A 318 16.02 -10.85 28.63
CA ARG A 318 16.54 -9.54 28.22
C ARG A 318 16.01 -9.13 26.88
N THR A 319 15.95 -10.06 25.92
CA THR A 319 15.37 -9.84 24.58
C THR A 319 13.92 -9.40 24.69
N ILE A 320 13.07 -10.13 25.43
CA ILE A 320 11.67 -9.76 25.66
C ILE A 320 11.54 -8.36 26.26
N LYS A 321 12.41 -8.01 27.20
CA LYS A 321 12.41 -6.67 27.79
C LYS A 321 12.74 -5.61 26.74
N GLN A 322 13.76 -5.85 25.92
CA GLN A 322 14.16 -4.94 24.83
C GLN A 322 13.05 -4.79 23.81
N GLU A 323 12.43 -5.89 23.38
CA GLU A 323 11.29 -5.90 22.45
C GLU A 323 10.11 -5.07 22.98
N LYS A 324 9.79 -5.19 24.27
CA LYS A 324 8.75 -4.37 24.92
C LYS A 324 9.07 -2.87 24.89
N GLU A 325 10.32 -2.48 25.10
CA GLU A 325 10.74 -1.08 24.99
C GLU A 325 10.67 -0.60 23.54
N GLU A 326 11.04 -1.44 22.58
CA GLU A 326 10.96 -1.14 21.15
C GLU A 326 9.50 -0.93 20.70
N VAL A 327 8.57 -1.81 21.10
CA VAL A 327 7.14 -1.64 20.86
C VAL A 327 6.67 -0.29 21.42
N SER A 328 7.07 0.05 22.64
CA SER A 328 6.67 1.30 23.29
C SER A 328 7.16 2.53 22.51
N SER A 329 8.43 2.53 22.14
CA SER A 329 9.04 3.62 21.36
C SER A 329 8.40 3.75 19.98
N SER A 330 8.19 2.63 19.31
CA SER A 330 7.56 2.61 17.98
C SER A 330 6.12 3.12 18.03
N LEU A 331 5.36 2.76 19.05
CA LEU A 331 3.98 3.24 19.22
C LEU A 331 3.91 4.76 19.39
N VAL A 332 4.85 5.35 20.15
CA VAL A 332 4.97 6.82 20.26
C VAL A 332 5.30 7.46 18.92
N ASN A 333 6.20 6.85 18.14
CA ASN A 333 6.56 7.35 16.81
C ASN A 333 5.37 7.30 15.84
N LEU A 334 4.62 6.20 15.85
CA LEU A 334 3.41 6.05 15.02
C LEU A 334 2.33 7.08 15.40
N TYR A 335 2.14 7.34 16.69
CA TYR A 335 1.24 8.39 17.14
C TYR A 335 1.68 9.79 16.66
N ASN A 336 2.98 10.07 16.75
CA ASN A 336 3.52 11.34 16.23
C ASN A 336 3.31 11.48 14.73
N ASP A 337 3.44 10.39 13.96
CA ASP A 337 3.12 10.38 12.53
C ASP A 337 1.64 10.71 12.28
N VAL A 338 0.71 10.10 13.03
CA VAL A 338 -0.72 10.46 12.97
C VAL A 338 -0.94 11.96 13.21
N LEU A 339 -0.30 12.54 14.23
CA LEU A 339 -0.41 13.96 14.52
C LEU A 339 0.17 14.82 13.39
N GLN A 340 1.28 14.40 12.82
CA GLN A 340 1.88 15.07 11.66
C GLN A 340 0.93 15.03 10.45
N LYS A 341 0.39 13.87 10.09
CA LYS A 341 -0.57 13.71 8.98
C LYS A 341 -1.84 14.53 9.20
N ARG A 342 -2.32 14.62 10.44
CA ARG A 342 -3.43 15.51 10.80
C ARG A 342 -3.12 16.99 10.50
N ASN A 343 -1.92 17.45 10.81
CA ASN A 343 -1.50 18.82 10.52
C ASN A 343 -1.31 19.05 9.00
N GLU A 344 -0.77 18.07 8.28
CA GLU A 344 -0.60 18.10 6.83
C GLU A 344 -1.95 18.26 6.11
N ILE A 345 -2.97 17.47 6.47
CA ILE A 345 -4.31 17.60 5.87
C ILE A 345 -4.98 18.91 6.22
N GLN A 346 -4.79 19.44 7.43
CA GLN A 346 -5.33 20.76 7.79
C GLN A 346 -4.72 21.86 6.92
N THR A 347 -3.40 21.80 6.69
CA THR A 347 -2.69 22.71 5.78
C THR A 347 -3.18 22.56 4.34
N ALA A 348 -3.37 21.33 3.87
CA ALA A 348 -3.90 21.06 2.53
C ALA A 348 -5.33 21.63 2.36
N LYS A 349 -6.20 21.46 3.36
CA LYS A 349 -7.56 22.03 3.37
C LYS A 349 -7.54 23.56 3.31
N ALA A 350 -6.69 24.20 4.10
CA ALA A 350 -6.53 25.67 4.06
C ALA A 350 -6.02 26.16 2.69
N ALA A 351 -5.07 25.44 2.09
CA ALA A 351 -4.57 25.75 0.75
C ALA A 351 -5.64 25.56 -0.33
N TYR A 352 -6.48 24.54 -0.20
CA TYR A 352 -7.61 24.31 -1.11
C TYR A 352 -8.66 25.45 -1.02
N GLU A 353 -9.05 25.87 0.18
CA GLU A 353 -10.01 26.97 0.34
C GLU A 353 -9.47 28.30 -0.22
N LEU A 354 -8.18 28.57 -0.02
CA LEU A 354 -7.53 29.72 -0.66
C LEU A 354 -7.58 29.65 -2.19
N GLU A 355 -7.28 28.46 -2.75
CA GLU A 355 -7.28 28.29 -4.21
C GLU A 355 -8.70 28.35 -4.80
N LYS A 356 -9.71 27.89 -4.06
CA LYS A 356 -11.12 28.03 -4.40
C LYS A 356 -11.53 29.51 -4.51
N THR A 357 -11.11 30.34 -3.57
CA THR A 357 -11.35 31.80 -3.63
C THR A 357 -10.68 32.45 -4.85
N LYS A 358 -9.45 32.01 -5.20
CA LYS A 358 -8.77 32.47 -6.43
C LYS A 358 -9.52 32.01 -7.68
N MET A 359 -10.02 30.78 -7.69
CA MET A 359 -10.81 30.23 -8.81
C MET A 359 -12.11 31.03 -9.03
N GLU A 360 -12.83 31.37 -7.96
CA GLU A 360 -14.01 32.24 -8.03
C GLU A 360 -13.69 33.63 -8.62
N THR A 361 -12.50 34.14 -8.31
CA THR A 361 -12.02 35.39 -8.88
C THR A 361 -11.65 35.24 -10.36
N ALA A 362 -10.99 34.14 -10.72
CA ALA A 362 -10.65 33.82 -12.11
C ALA A 362 -11.90 33.61 -12.96
N GLU A 363 -12.93 32.94 -12.43
CA GLU A 363 -14.23 32.75 -13.08
C GLU A 363 -14.86 34.10 -13.45
N ARG A 364 -14.94 35.04 -12.48
CA ARG A 364 -15.47 36.40 -12.73
C ARG A 364 -14.66 37.15 -13.77
N LYS A 365 -13.32 37.07 -13.71
CA LYS A 365 -12.43 37.71 -14.71
C LYS A 365 -12.62 37.10 -16.09
N TRP A 366 -12.79 35.79 -16.17
CA TRP A 366 -13.06 35.08 -17.42
C TRP A 366 -14.39 35.53 -18.04
N GLN A 367 -15.45 35.59 -17.26
CA GLN A 367 -16.77 36.07 -17.69
C GLN A 367 -16.74 37.53 -18.19
N LEU A 368 -15.89 38.36 -17.58
CA LEU A 368 -15.66 39.75 -18.00
C LEU A 368 -14.67 39.89 -19.17
N GLY A 369 -14.08 38.78 -19.64
CA GLY A 369 -13.10 38.78 -20.72
C GLY A 369 -11.76 39.41 -20.36
N THR A 370 -11.44 39.56 -19.05
CA THR A 370 -10.20 40.21 -18.57
C THR A 370 -9.02 39.25 -18.42
N ILE A 371 -9.26 37.94 -18.49
CA ILE A 371 -8.21 36.90 -18.54
C ILE A 371 -8.43 36.01 -19.78
N GLY A 372 -7.32 35.45 -20.28
CA GLY A 372 -7.34 34.53 -21.41
C GLY A 372 -7.72 33.10 -20.99
N ARG A 373 -8.10 32.29 -21.99
CA ARG A 373 -8.46 30.86 -21.79
C ARG A 373 -7.37 30.08 -21.04
N LEU A 374 -6.11 30.29 -21.41
CA LEU A 374 -4.99 29.57 -20.82
C LEU A 374 -4.83 29.89 -19.33
N GLU A 375 -4.93 31.18 -18.95
CA GLU A 375 -4.87 31.62 -17.55
C GLU A 375 -6.01 31.03 -16.73
N TYR A 376 -7.22 30.98 -17.28
CA TYR A 376 -8.37 30.35 -16.65
C TYR A 376 -8.14 28.84 -16.45
N MET A 377 -7.64 28.11 -17.46
CA MET A 377 -7.30 26.69 -17.36
C MET A 377 -6.18 26.41 -16.36
N GLN A 378 -5.19 27.30 -16.25
CA GLN A 378 -4.15 27.21 -15.23
C GLN A 378 -4.74 27.28 -13.82
N GLN A 379 -5.70 28.19 -13.60
CA GLN A 379 -6.36 28.31 -12.32
C GLN A 379 -7.24 27.09 -12.00
N GLN A 380 -7.95 26.53 -13.01
CA GLN A 380 -8.70 25.27 -12.86
C GLN A 380 -7.78 24.11 -12.46
N ASN A 381 -6.64 23.96 -13.15
CA ASN A 381 -5.67 22.91 -12.83
C ASN A 381 -5.07 23.10 -11.43
N SER A 382 -4.82 24.35 -11.03
CA SER A 382 -4.32 24.67 -9.69
C SER A 382 -5.32 24.27 -8.59
N LEU A 383 -6.60 24.59 -8.79
CA LEU A 383 -7.65 24.17 -7.88
C LEU A 383 -7.77 22.64 -7.80
N LYS A 384 -7.75 21.97 -8.96
CA LYS A 384 -7.82 20.50 -9.03
C LYS A 384 -6.64 19.84 -8.30
N THR A 385 -5.44 20.38 -8.46
CA THR A 385 -4.24 19.91 -7.74
C THR A 385 -4.41 20.04 -6.22
N LYS A 386 -5.00 21.13 -5.73
CA LYS A 386 -5.25 21.33 -4.29
C LYS A 386 -6.36 20.41 -3.77
N GLU A 387 -7.42 20.17 -4.56
CA GLU A 387 -8.46 19.19 -4.23
C GLU A 387 -7.86 17.78 -4.05
N ILE A 388 -7.03 17.36 -5.01
CA ILE A 388 -6.36 16.06 -4.96
C ILE A 388 -5.42 15.97 -3.76
N ALA A 389 -4.69 17.04 -3.43
CA ALA A 389 -3.83 17.09 -2.25
C ALA A 389 -4.61 16.87 -0.94
N VAL A 390 -5.83 17.39 -0.84
CA VAL A 390 -6.71 17.12 0.33
C VAL A 390 -7.12 15.65 0.38
N LYS A 391 -7.56 15.06 -0.73
CA LYS A 391 -7.94 13.65 -0.81
C LYS A 391 -6.77 12.71 -0.47
N THR A 392 -5.58 13.03 -0.99
CA THR A 392 -4.34 12.27 -0.70
C THR A 392 -3.94 12.41 0.77
N GLY A 393 -4.07 13.61 1.34
CA GLY A 393 -3.81 13.86 2.76
C GLY A 393 -4.78 13.08 3.66
N ASP A 394 -6.05 12.93 3.26
CA ASP A 394 -7.03 12.13 3.98
C ASP A 394 -6.67 10.63 3.98
N LEU A 395 -6.30 10.09 2.81
CA LEU A 395 -5.82 8.71 2.70
C LEU A 395 -4.53 8.47 3.52
N ALA A 396 -3.60 9.43 3.52
CA ALA A 396 -2.36 9.32 4.27
C ALA A 396 -2.61 9.35 5.79
N LEU A 397 -3.52 10.20 6.25
CA LEU A 397 -3.93 10.23 7.65
C LEU A 397 -4.63 8.93 8.05
N PHE A 398 -5.57 8.45 7.23
CA PHE A 398 -6.24 7.18 7.47
C PHE A 398 -5.23 6.04 7.59
N GLN A 399 -4.26 5.96 6.69
CA GLN A 399 -3.21 4.94 6.74
C GLN A 399 -2.37 5.03 8.02
N ALA A 400 -1.96 6.21 8.43
CA ALA A 400 -1.18 6.39 9.67
C ALA A 400 -1.99 5.90 10.89
N MET A 401 -3.30 6.17 10.92
CA MET A 401 -4.21 5.69 11.97
C MET A 401 -4.32 4.16 11.97
N GLU A 402 -4.49 3.54 10.80
CA GLU A 402 -4.53 2.08 10.66
C GLU A 402 -3.20 1.44 11.08
N THR A 403 -2.06 2.05 10.71
CA THR A 403 -0.73 1.57 11.12
C THR A 403 -0.56 1.58 12.64
N TYR A 404 -1.04 2.63 13.30
CA TYR A 404 -1.06 2.69 14.76
C TYR A 404 -1.94 1.57 15.35
N ASP A 405 -3.13 1.36 14.83
CA ASP A 405 -4.06 0.32 15.30
C ASP A 405 -3.51 -1.09 15.06
N TRP A 406 -2.84 -1.33 13.93
CA TRP A 406 -2.15 -2.60 13.68
C TRP A 406 -1.05 -2.85 14.70
N ALA A 407 -0.29 -1.82 15.07
CA ALA A 407 0.72 -1.93 16.11
C ALA A 407 0.11 -2.30 17.48
N VAL A 408 -1.01 -1.69 17.84
CA VAL A 408 -1.75 -2.02 19.08
C VAL A 408 -2.32 -3.45 19.03
N LYS A 409 -2.74 -3.92 17.86
CA LYS A 409 -3.21 -5.29 17.62
C LYS A 409 -2.08 -6.33 17.54
N GLY A 410 -0.82 -5.89 17.65
CA GLY A 410 0.35 -6.78 17.70
C GLY A 410 1.11 -6.92 16.38
N ASN A 411 0.62 -6.34 15.29
CA ASN A 411 1.28 -6.38 13.99
C ASN A 411 2.30 -5.23 13.86
N LEU A 412 3.32 -5.27 14.71
CA LEU A 412 4.46 -4.37 14.67
C LEU A 412 5.74 -5.19 14.52
N LYS A 413 6.50 -4.89 13.45
CA LYS A 413 7.82 -5.49 13.23
C LYS A 413 8.81 -4.95 14.27
N LEU A 414 9.55 -5.85 14.88
CA LEU A 414 10.65 -5.53 15.78
C LEU A 414 11.99 -5.72 15.04
N SER A 415 12.97 -4.88 15.36
CA SER A 415 14.33 -5.04 14.84
C SER A 415 14.95 -6.30 15.46
N GLN A 416 15.48 -7.18 14.62
CA GLN A 416 16.19 -8.39 15.07
C GLN A 416 17.64 -8.08 15.44
#